data_f5d965a7e374fdb1771a50e7a69999a6
#
_entry.id   f5d965a7e374fdb1771a50e7a69999a6
#
_cell.length_a   1.000
_cell.length_b   1.000
_cell.length_c   1.000
_cell.angle_alpha   90.00
_cell.angle_beta   90.00
_cell.angle_gamma   90.00
#
_symmetry.space_group_name_H-M   'P 1'
#
loop_
_entity.id
_entity.type
_entity.pdbx_description
1 polymer ?
#
loop_
_entity_poly.entity_id
_entity_poly.type
_entity_poly.pdbx_seq_one_letter_code
_entity_poly.pdbx_strand_id
1 'polypeptide(L)'
;MLTFALVAAAPWIVIPLIALWRARGDPSLDNESPEDTNEAPKVSVVIPARNEGANIAACVQSILMSRYPALEVIVVDDHSVDDTLAIARVMAGFDDRVTALEAPPLPDGWFGKQWACARGADHASGELLCFTDADTRHGHDLMSRSVHRLRSRRLDFVSVLGCQVMLTFWERLIQPQVFAMLSMRFGGAREVNESSNVIDKLANGQYMLLTRAAYDEVGGHASVRDQVAEDLALAQRLFEHGKRTELVEGRNYLSTRMYTSFGTLVRGWMKNIYAGGVRAAPFGWIGRALLPLALLAGPVASLVPIVVLILAAFGLVTKAWLAWSIITTVATFIWWVQVYVRAPVVGPARALRFAAIYPLGSLILAYIIVRAVIRGRRVEWRGREYVAG
;
A
#
# COMPACT_ATOMS: atom_id res chain seq x y z
N MET A 1 -26.06 -10.09 -34.17
CA MET A 1 -26.16 -8.94 -33.26
C MET A 1 -25.83 -9.31 -31.81
N LEU A 2 -26.55 -10.26 -31.22
CA LEU A 2 -26.27 -10.71 -29.83
C LEU A 2 -24.89 -11.35 -29.71
N THR A 3 -24.45 -12.17 -30.64
CA THR A 3 -23.12 -12.79 -30.70
C THR A 3 -22.00 -11.74 -30.64
N PHE A 4 -22.13 -10.66 -31.45
CA PHE A 4 -21.19 -9.54 -31.43
C PHE A 4 -21.13 -8.89 -30.02
N ALA A 5 -22.30 -8.60 -29.45
CA ALA A 5 -22.38 -7.96 -28.13
C ALA A 5 -21.73 -8.82 -27.03
N LEU A 6 -21.94 -10.14 -27.05
CA LEU A 6 -21.33 -11.08 -26.09
C LEU A 6 -19.82 -11.17 -26.26
N VAL A 7 -19.33 -11.32 -27.50
CA VAL A 7 -17.88 -11.40 -27.76
C VAL A 7 -17.19 -10.08 -27.38
N ALA A 8 -17.76 -8.94 -27.75
CA ALA A 8 -17.21 -7.64 -27.43
C ALA A 8 -17.30 -7.31 -25.91
N ALA A 9 -18.21 -7.93 -25.16
CA ALA A 9 -18.32 -7.78 -23.71
C ALA A 9 -17.39 -8.71 -22.92
N ALA A 10 -16.76 -9.70 -23.56
CA ALA A 10 -15.92 -10.69 -22.88
C ALA A 10 -14.85 -10.09 -21.96
N PRO A 11 -14.12 -9.02 -22.31
CA PRO A 11 -13.14 -8.42 -21.41
C PRO A 11 -13.73 -7.94 -20.07
N TRP A 12 -14.96 -7.38 -20.06
CA TRP A 12 -15.65 -6.92 -18.86
C TRP A 12 -16.15 -8.03 -17.95
N ILE A 13 -16.13 -9.26 -18.42
CA ILE A 13 -16.51 -10.46 -17.64
C ILE A 13 -15.26 -11.24 -17.26
N VAL A 14 -14.39 -11.53 -18.23
CA VAL A 14 -13.23 -12.43 -18.04
C VAL A 14 -12.16 -11.79 -17.17
N ILE A 15 -11.82 -10.50 -17.38
CA ILE A 15 -10.78 -9.82 -16.60
C ILE A 15 -11.15 -9.75 -15.10
N PRO A 16 -12.37 -9.33 -14.71
CA PRO A 16 -12.82 -9.41 -13.33
C PRO A 16 -12.78 -10.82 -12.73
N LEU A 17 -13.20 -11.83 -13.47
CA LEU A 17 -13.16 -13.22 -13.00
C LEU A 17 -11.74 -13.71 -12.77
N ILE A 18 -10.81 -13.38 -13.66
CA ILE A 18 -9.38 -13.66 -13.46
C ILE A 18 -8.86 -12.95 -12.21
N ALA A 19 -9.17 -11.65 -12.03
CA ALA A 19 -8.74 -10.88 -10.86
C ALA A 19 -9.27 -11.49 -9.55
N LEU A 20 -10.54 -11.94 -9.54
CA LEU A 20 -11.13 -12.61 -8.39
C LEU A 20 -10.51 -13.98 -8.11
N TRP A 21 -10.12 -14.71 -9.15
CA TRP A 21 -9.43 -16.00 -9.01
C TRP A 21 -8.00 -15.80 -8.49
N ARG A 22 -7.28 -14.82 -9.00
CA ARG A 22 -5.93 -14.46 -8.58
C ARG A 22 -5.85 -14.06 -7.09
N ALA A 23 -6.86 -13.41 -6.58
CA ALA A 23 -6.95 -13.00 -5.17
C ALA A 23 -7.35 -14.12 -4.20
N ARG A 24 -7.28 -15.40 -4.61
CA ARG A 24 -7.59 -16.55 -3.75
C ARG A 24 -6.31 -17.20 -3.23
N GLY A 25 -6.35 -17.62 -1.96
CA GLY A 25 -5.26 -18.38 -1.34
C GLY A 25 -4.04 -17.54 -0.99
N ASP A 26 -4.25 -16.24 -0.75
CA ASP A 26 -3.19 -15.38 -0.24
C ASP A 26 -2.72 -15.87 1.13
N PRO A 27 -1.40 -15.85 1.40
CA PRO A 27 -0.86 -16.18 2.70
C PRO A 27 -1.35 -15.17 3.75
N SER A 28 -1.73 -15.65 4.93
CA SER A 28 -2.28 -14.83 6.01
C SER A 28 -1.58 -15.13 7.33
N LEU A 29 -1.38 -14.09 8.14
CA LEU A 29 -0.93 -14.22 9.53
C LEU A 29 -1.97 -14.90 10.44
N ASP A 30 -3.23 -14.99 10.02
CA ASP A 30 -4.25 -15.74 10.76
C ASP A 30 -3.89 -17.24 10.91
N ASN A 31 -3.12 -17.76 9.96
CA ASN A 31 -2.68 -19.15 9.92
C ASN A 31 -1.35 -19.40 10.65
N GLU A 32 -0.71 -18.34 11.16
CA GLU A 32 0.55 -18.47 11.90
C GLU A 32 0.30 -18.58 13.41
N SER A 33 1.09 -19.40 14.08
CA SER A 33 1.16 -19.40 15.54
C SER A 33 1.96 -18.19 16.02
N PRO A 34 1.71 -17.68 17.24
CA PRO A 34 2.64 -16.74 17.87
C PRO A 34 4.02 -17.39 18.04
N GLU A 35 5.09 -16.60 17.99
CA GLU A 35 6.47 -17.05 18.25
C GLU A 35 6.61 -17.55 19.69
N ASP A 36 7.42 -18.57 19.88
CA ASP A 36 7.82 -19.00 21.23
C ASP A 36 8.65 -17.89 21.90
N THR A 37 8.24 -17.51 23.11
CA THR A 37 8.86 -16.41 23.85
C THR A 37 10.21 -16.75 24.47
N ASN A 38 10.58 -18.04 24.59
CA ASN A 38 11.79 -18.45 25.29
C ASN A 38 13.09 -18.13 24.56
N GLU A 39 13.05 -18.00 23.21
CA GLU A 39 14.19 -17.67 22.36
C GLU A 39 13.85 -16.57 21.35
N ALA A 40 13.04 -15.62 21.76
CA ALA A 40 12.58 -14.55 20.89
C ALA A 40 13.73 -13.58 20.54
N PRO A 41 14.13 -13.42 19.25
CA PRO A 41 15.16 -12.47 18.86
C PRO A 41 14.69 -11.04 19.15
N LYS A 42 15.60 -10.17 19.53
CA LYS A 42 15.26 -8.76 19.77
C LYS A 42 14.85 -8.08 18.47
N VAL A 43 13.69 -7.39 18.50
CA VAL A 43 13.17 -6.58 17.38
C VAL A 43 13.30 -5.11 17.72
N SER A 44 13.95 -4.35 16.84
CA SER A 44 13.96 -2.89 16.90
C SER A 44 12.90 -2.35 15.95
N VAL A 45 11.87 -1.71 16.49
CA VAL A 45 10.80 -1.07 15.72
C VAL A 45 11.18 0.38 15.46
N VAL A 46 11.44 0.72 14.21
CA VAL A 46 11.80 2.07 13.76
C VAL A 46 10.58 2.76 13.19
N ILE A 47 10.24 3.93 13.72
CA ILE A 47 9.10 4.75 13.34
C ILE A 47 9.61 6.10 12.82
N PRO A 48 9.72 6.31 11.50
CA PRO A 48 10.00 7.63 10.96
C PRO A 48 8.76 8.53 11.14
N ALA A 49 8.93 9.69 11.76
CA ALA A 49 7.83 10.59 12.06
C ALA A 49 8.12 12.01 11.56
N ARG A 50 7.12 12.62 10.89
CA ARG A 50 7.12 14.02 10.51
C ARG A 50 5.71 14.57 10.49
N ASN A 51 5.40 15.50 11.40
CA ASN A 51 4.07 16.05 11.59
C ASN A 51 3.00 14.96 11.80
N GLU A 52 3.27 14.09 12.78
CA GLU A 52 2.43 12.95 13.18
C GLU A 52 1.94 13.07 14.64
N GLY A 53 1.88 14.28 15.20
CA GLY A 53 1.44 14.50 16.57
C GLY A 53 0.08 13.91 16.91
N ALA A 54 -0.84 13.84 15.93
CA ALA A 54 -2.14 13.21 16.08
C ALA A 54 -2.10 11.66 16.15
N ASN A 55 -1.02 11.04 15.69
CA ASN A 55 -0.95 9.59 15.50
C ASN A 55 0.09 8.89 16.37
N ILE A 56 1.25 9.53 16.60
CA ILE A 56 2.44 8.90 17.13
C ILE A 56 2.22 8.23 18.50
N ALA A 57 1.50 8.87 19.42
CA ALA A 57 1.23 8.29 20.73
C ALA A 57 0.50 6.95 20.63
N ALA A 58 -0.58 6.90 19.86
CA ALA A 58 -1.38 5.70 19.71
C ALA A 58 -0.68 4.61 18.87
N CYS A 59 0.22 4.99 17.95
CA CYS A 59 1.09 4.04 17.25
C CYS A 59 2.03 3.35 18.24
N VAL A 60 2.84 4.12 18.98
CA VAL A 60 3.80 3.60 19.96
C VAL A 60 3.08 2.77 21.02
N GLN A 61 1.98 3.26 21.61
CA GLN A 61 1.18 2.50 22.59
C GLN A 61 0.74 1.14 22.04
N SER A 62 0.25 1.09 20.80
CA SER A 62 -0.18 -0.17 20.19
C SER A 62 0.97 -1.18 20.03
N ILE A 63 2.19 -0.72 19.79
CA ILE A 63 3.40 -1.56 19.71
C ILE A 63 3.81 -2.04 21.10
N LEU A 64 3.81 -1.16 22.10
CA LEU A 64 4.15 -1.50 23.48
C LEU A 64 3.18 -2.50 24.11
N MET A 65 1.94 -2.57 23.63
CA MET A 65 0.94 -3.57 24.03
C MET A 65 1.14 -4.92 23.34
N SER A 66 2.17 -5.08 22.52
CA SER A 66 2.53 -6.36 21.90
C SER A 66 2.83 -7.42 22.98
N ARG A 67 2.38 -8.66 22.69
CA ARG A 67 2.76 -9.84 23.51
C ARG A 67 4.17 -10.34 23.22
N TYR A 68 4.85 -9.76 22.26
CA TYR A 68 6.23 -10.11 21.92
C TYR A 68 7.19 -9.50 22.96
N PRO A 69 8.01 -10.31 23.68
CA PRO A 69 8.72 -9.83 24.86
C PRO A 69 9.96 -8.99 24.55
N ALA A 70 10.66 -9.29 23.45
CA ALA A 70 11.98 -8.74 23.17
C ALA A 70 11.89 -7.66 22.09
N LEU A 71 11.36 -6.47 22.44
CA LEU A 71 11.23 -5.33 21.51
C LEU A 71 11.75 -4.03 22.11
N GLU A 72 12.25 -3.16 21.25
CA GLU A 72 12.50 -1.74 21.50
C GLU A 72 11.82 -0.91 20.39
N VAL A 73 11.47 0.32 20.69
CA VAL A 73 10.81 1.26 19.79
C VAL A 73 11.66 2.50 19.62
N ILE A 74 12.02 2.85 18.41
CA ILE A 74 12.85 4.00 18.08
C ILE A 74 12.03 4.94 17.20
N VAL A 75 11.53 6.02 17.79
CA VAL A 75 10.85 7.09 17.06
C VAL A 75 11.89 8.09 16.55
N VAL A 76 11.94 8.32 15.27
CA VAL A 76 12.87 9.27 14.65
C VAL A 76 12.09 10.43 14.05
N ASP A 77 12.16 11.57 14.70
CA ASP A 77 11.53 12.81 14.24
C ASP A 77 12.35 13.48 13.12
N ASP A 78 11.74 13.65 11.95
CA ASP A 78 12.34 14.36 10.82
C ASP A 78 11.94 15.83 10.82
N HIS A 79 12.36 16.57 11.85
CA HIS A 79 12.13 18.01 12.01
C HIS A 79 10.64 18.38 11.91
N SER A 80 9.79 17.77 12.71
CA SER A 80 8.37 18.14 12.84
C SER A 80 8.21 19.58 13.34
N VAL A 81 7.14 20.21 12.89
CA VAL A 81 6.75 21.56 13.33
C VAL A 81 5.52 21.55 14.24
N ASP A 82 4.98 20.35 14.52
CA ASP A 82 3.92 20.09 15.48
C ASP A 82 4.47 19.40 16.74
N ASP A 83 3.60 18.89 17.60
CA ASP A 83 3.98 18.28 18.88
C ASP A 83 4.57 16.86 18.77
N THR A 84 4.88 16.36 17.56
CA THR A 84 5.35 14.98 17.33
C THR A 84 6.54 14.62 18.22
N LEU A 85 7.63 15.41 18.19
CA LEU A 85 8.84 15.14 18.96
C LEU A 85 8.59 15.25 20.48
N ALA A 86 7.80 16.24 20.92
CA ALA A 86 7.45 16.41 22.32
C ALA A 86 6.68 15.18 22.85
N ILE A 87 5.70 14.69 22.11
CA ILE A 87 4.94 13.48 22.45
C ILE A 87 5.85 12.25 22.50
N ALA A 88 6.74 12.06 21.51
CA ALA A 88 7.67 10.94 21.49
C ALA A 88 8.62 10.96 22.71
N ARG A 89 9.13 12.12 23.09
CA ARG A 89 9.98 12.30 24.31
C ARG A 89 9.22 11.98 25.59
N VAL A 90 7.96 12.39 25.69
CA VAL A 90 7.11 12.04 26.84
C VAL A 90 6.95 10.52 26.95
N MET A 91 6.71 9.83 25.84
CA MET A 91 6.58 8.36 25.83
C MET A 91 7.89 7.66 26.22
N ALA A 92 9.03 8.15 25.74
CA ALA A 92 10.35 7.65 26.14
C ALA A 92 10.64 7.85 27.63
N GLY A 93 10.05 8.87 28.26
CA GLY A 93 10.15 9.07 29.73
C GLY A 93 9.27 8.12 30.54
N PHE A 94 8.28 7.47 29.93
CA PHE A 94 7.37 6.54 30.61
C PHE A 94 7.71 5.05 30.42
N ASP A 95 8.43 4.70 29.35
CA ASP A 95 8.74 3.30 29.03
C ASP A 95 10.17 3.21 28.46
N ASP A 96 11.04 2.52 29.17
CA ASP A 96 12.46 2.36 28.82
C ASP A 96 12.70 1.65 27.49
N ARG A 97 11.69 0.99 26.93
CA ARG A 97 11.75 0.40 25.59
C ARG A 97 11.66 1.44 24.48
N VAL A 98 11.28 2.68 24.78
CA VAL A 98 11.08 3.74 23.79
C VAL A 98 12.26 4.69 23.78
N THR A 99 12.79 4.95 22.60
CA THR A 99 13.80 6.00 22.36
C THR A 99 13.23 7.02 21.36
N ALA A 100 13.33 8.31 21.70
CA ALA A 100 12.93 9.40 20.82
C ALA A 100 14.18 10.13 20.32
N LEU A 101 14.39 10.12 19.02
CA LEU A 101 15.53 10.74 18.34
C LEU A 101 15.02 11.89 17.45
N GLU A 102 15.80 12.95 17.38
CA GLU A 102 15.67 13.96 16.35
C GLU A 102 16.70 13.66 15.25
N ALA A 103 16.26 13.55 14.00
CA ALA A 103 17.15 13.27 12.89
C ALA A 103 18.14 14.42 12.68
N PRO A 104 19.42 14.14 12.36
CA PRO A 104 20.32 15.18 11.89
C PRO A 104 19.78 15.88 10.64
N PRO A 105 20.30 17.07 10.27
CA PRO A 105 19.90 17.75 9.04
C PRO A 105 19.87 16.82 7.84
N LEU A 106 18.83 16.95 7.01
CA LEU A 106 18.62 16.11 5.84
C LEU A 106 19.75 16.33 4.82
N PRO A 107 20.54 15.31 4.48
CA PRO A 107 21.61 15.46 3.48
C PRO A 107 21.02 15.59 2.06
N ASP A 108 21.80 16.19 1.17
CA ASP A 108 21.45 16.26 -0.25
C ASP A 108 21.24 14.87 -0.87
N GLY A 109 20.20 14.75 -1.69
CA GLY A 109 19.85 13.51 -2.37
C GLY A 109 19.12 12.48 -1.51
N TRP A 110 18.74 12.84 -0.28
CA TRP A 110 17.90 12.00 0.58
C TRP A 110 16.48 12.51 0.67
N PHE A 111 15.54 11.58 0.79
CA PHE A 111 14.18 11.88 1.24
C PHE A 111 14.10 11.72 2.76
N GLY A 112 13.28 12.54 3.43
CA GLY A 112 13.22 12.58 4.88
C GLY A 112 12.84 11.26 5.54
N LYS A 113 11.87 10.52 4.97
CA LYS A 113 11.47 9.21 5.51
C LYS A 113 12.62 8.22 5.49
N GLN A 114 13.34 8.10 4.38
CA GLN A 114 14.47 7.18 4.24
C GLN A 114 15.63 7.58 5.16
N TRP A 115 15.87 8.89 5.31
CA TRP A 115 16.87 9.38 6.24
C TRP A 115 16.53 9.02 7.69
N ALA A 116 15.28 9.26 8.12
CA ALA A 116 14.82 8.89 9.44
C ALA A 116 14.89 7.37 9.68
N CYS A 117 14.49 6.55 8.70
CA CYS A 117 14.62 5.09 8.78
C CYS A 117 16.08 4.65 8.93
N ALA A 118 17.01 5.23 8.15
CA ALA A 118 18.43 4.91 8.24
C ALA A 118 18.99 5.29 9.63
N ARG A 119 18.67 6.48 10.14
CA ARG A 119 19.10 6.91 11.49
C ARG A 119 18.53 6.02 12.60
N GLY A 120 17.26 5.60 12.47
CA GLY A 120 16.68 4.64 13.41
C GLY A 120 17.37 3.28 13.37
N ALA A 121 17.71 2.78 12.19
CA ALA A 121 18.43 1.52 12.03
C ALA A 121 19.85 1.57 12.64
N ASP A 122 20.55 2.70 12.54
CA ASP A 122 21.86 2.89 13.15
C ASP A 122 21.81 2.84 14.70
N HIS A 123 20.70 3.28 15.32
CA HIS A 123 20.51 3.23 16.77
C HIS A 123 19.93 1.89 17.25
N ALA A 124 19.36 1.12 16.34
CA ALA A 124 18.71 -0.14 16.65
C ALA A 124 19.72 -1.19 17.12
N SER A 125 19.38 -1.95 18.16
CA SER A 125 20.23 -3.01 18.73
C SER A 125 19.70 -4.43 18.48
N GLY A 126 18.50 -4.57 17.88
CA GLY A 126 17.86 -5.85 17.60
C GLY A 126 18.47 -6.60 16.43
N GLU A 127 18.37 -7.91 16.47
CA GLU A 127 18.71 -8.81 15.35
C GLU A 127 17.73 -8.68 14.19
N LEU A 128 16.51 -8.26 14.50
CA LEU A 128 15.46 -7.97 13.54
C LEU A 128 15.15 -6.48 13.55
N LEU A 129 14.93 -5.91 12.36
CA LEU A 129 14.47 -4.55 12.17
C LEU A 129 13.01 -4.56 11.70
N CYS A 130 12.18 -3.76 12.31
CA CYS A 130 10.80 -3.53 11.86
C CYS A 130 10.61 -2.05 11.55
N PHE A 131 10.34 -1.71 10.30
CA PHE A 131 9.98 -0.36 9.92
C PHE A 131 8.46 -0.26 9.83
N THR A 132 7.89 0.77 10.45
CA THR A 132 6.43 0.99 10.44
C THR A 132 6.10 2.48 10.38
N ASP A 133 5.01 2.82 9.69
CA ASP A 133 4.55 4.21 9.62
C ASP A 133 3.90 4.66 10.94
N ALA A 134 4.00 5.94 11.26
CA ALA A 134 3.49 6.52 12.51
C ALA A 134 1.95 6.55 12.62
N ASP A 135 1.24 6.35 11.51
CA ASP A 135 -0.24 6.32 11.44
C ASP A 135 -0.82 4.90 11.53
N THR A 136 0.02 3.90 11.87
CA THR A 136 -0.39 2.50 12.03
C THR A 136 -0.89 2.19 13.44
N ARG A 137 -1.65 1.09 13.56
CA ARG A 137 -2.07 0.48 14.83
C ARG A 137 -1.77 -1.01 14.78
N HIS A 138 -0.99 -1.48 15.74
CA HIS A 138 -0.54 -2.86 15.82
C HIS A 138 -1.44 -3.65 16.78
N GLY A 139 -1.93 -4.80 16.33
CA GLY A 139 -2.56 -5.78 17.22
C GLY A 139 -1.53 -6.52 18.07
N HIS A 140 -1.94 -7.02 19.22
CA HIS A 140 -1.06 -7.60 20.24
C HIS A 140 -0.18 -8.74 19.71
N ASP A 141 -0.65 -9.51 18.75
CA ASP A 141 0.05 -10.68 18.19
C ASP A 141 0.74 -10.41 16.84
N LEU A 142 0.67 -9.19 16.30
CA LEU A 142 1.27 -8.87 15.00
C LEU A 142 2.76 -9.21 14.95
N MET A 143 3.52 -8.71 15.92
CA MET A 143 4.98 -8.92 15.98
C MET A 143 5.31 -10.39 16.12
N SER A 144 4.66 -11.06 17.07
CA SER A 144 4.92 -12.47 17.37
C SER A 144 4.65 -13.38 16.15
N ARG A 145 3.52 -13.18 15.45
CA ARG A 145 3.17 -13.98 14.26
C ARG A 145 4.08 -13.68 13.07
N SER A 146 4.47 -12.42 12.87
CA SER A 146 5.36 -12.07 11.77
C SER A 146 6.80 -12.54 12.02
N VAL A 147 7.29 -12.53 13.27
CA VAL A 147 8.58 -13.14 13.62
C VAL A 147 8.54 -14.66 13.45
N HIS A 148 7.49 -15.32 13.94
CA HIS A 148 7.31 -16.76 13.73
C HIS A 148 7.36 -17.13 12.23
N ARG A 149 6.61 -16.38 11.40
CA ARG A 149 6.61 -16.60 9.96
C ARG A 149 8.00 -16.40 9.34
N LEU A 150 8.70 -15.33 9.70
CA LEU A 150 10.05 -15.04 9.22
C LEU A 150 11.00 -16.19 9.57
N ARG A 151 10.98 -16.68 10.81
CA ARG A 151 11.88 -17.75 11.28
C ARG A 151 11.51 -19.13 10.73
N SER A 152 10.24 -19.54 10.87
CA SER A 152 9.76 -20.88 10.47
C SER A 152 9.95 -21.14 8.98
N ARG A 153 9.84 -20.10 8.15
CA ARG A 153 10.04 -20.17 6.70
C ARG A 153 11.46 -19.76 6.26
N ARG A 154 12.33 -19.40 7.23
CA ARG A 154 13.70 -18.93 6.98
C ARG A 154 13.72 -17.75 5.98
N LEU A 155 12.82 -16.81 6.16
CA LEU A 155 12.76 -15.61 5.34
C LEU A 155 13.75 -14.54 5.84
N ASP A 156 14.18 -13.69 4.92
CA ASP A 156 14.98 -12.50 5.25
C ASP A 156 14.10 -11.27 5.44
N PHE A 157 12.89 -11.26 4.85
CA PHE A 157 11.98 -10.12 4.84
C PHE A 157 10.52 -10.57 4.80
N VAL A 158 9.68 -9.95 5.64
CA VAL A 158 8.23 -10.08 5.65
C VAL A 158 7.60 -8.69 5.64
N SER A 159 6.68 -8.46 4.71
CA SER A 159 5.84 -7.25 4.72
C SER A 159 4.38 -7.62 4.90
N VAL A 160 3.63 -6.81 5.68
CA VAL A 160 2.25 -7.13 6.07
C VAL A 160 1.27 -6.17 5.40
N LEU A 161 0.27 -6.72 4.72
CA LEU A 161 -0.88 -5.98 4.20
C LEU A 161 -1.93 -5.82 5.30
N GLY A 162 -2.00 -4.63 5.89
CA GLY A 162 -2.96 -4.29 6.95
C GLY A 162 -4.34 -3.91 6.44
N CYS A 163 -5.27 -3.72 7.39
CA CYS A 163 -6.60 -3.17 7.16
C CYS A 163 -6.51 -1.66 6.92
N GLN A 164 -7.07 -1.20 5.81
CA GLN A 164 -7.20 0.23 5.52
C GLN A 164 -8.49 0.76 6.12
N VAL A 165 -8.38 1.59 7.17
CA VAL A 165 -9.51 2.22 7.83
C VAL A 165 -10.06 3.35 6.95
N MET A 166 -11.36 3.29 6.63
CA MET A 166 -12.04 4.24 5.75
C MET A 166 -13.28 4.79 6.46
N LEU A 167 -13.22 6.00 6.98
CA LEU A 167 -14.31 6.59 7.77
C LEU A 167 -15.16 7.56 6.97
N THR A 168 -14.57 8.33 6.06
CA THR A 168 -15.30 9.32 5.25
C THR A 168 -15.88 8.73 3.98
N PHE A 169 -16.80 9.46 3.36
CA PHE A 169 -17.38 9.11 2.06
C PHE A 169 -16.32 8.92 0.98
N TRP A 170 -15.35 9.86 0.91
CA TRP A 170 -14.32 9.85 -0.13
C TRP A 170 -13.32 8.71 0.03
N GLU A 171 -12.93 8.38 1.26
CA GLU A 171 -12.09 7.21 1.54
C GLU A 171 -12.77 5.93 1.05
N ARG A 172 -14.06 5.74 1.37
CA ARG A 172 -14.82 4.55 0.99
C ARG A 172 -15.10 4.46 -0.51
N LEU A 173 -15.24 5.59 -1.21
CA LEU A 173 -15.49 5.61 -2.64
C LEU A 173 -14.23 5.34 -3.46
N ILE A 174 -13.09 5.94 -3.08
CA ILE A 174 -11.91 6.01 -3.94
C ILE A 174 -10.88 4.93 -3.59
N GLN A 175 -10.55 4.69 -2.32
CA GLN A 175 -9.49 3.76 -1.95
C GLN A 175 -9.75 2.32 -2.44
N PRO A 176 -10.97 1.74 -2.37
CA PRO A 176 -11.21 0.42 -2.93
C PRO A 176 -10.93 0.33 -4.43
N GLN A 177 -11.17 1.42 -5.19
CA GLN A 177 -10.87 1.45 -6.63
C GLN A 177 -9.37 1.49 -6.90
N VAL A 178 -8.60 2.22 -6.08
CA VAL A 178 -7.14 2.21 -6.17
C VAL A 178 -6.58 0.83 -5.83
N PHE A 179 -7.05 0.20 -4.74
CA PHE A 179 -6.60 -1.15 -4.38
C PHE A 179 -7.00 -2.20 -5.41
N ALA A 180 -8.17 -2.06 -6.04
CA ALA A 180 -8.54 -2.92 -7.17
C ALA A 180 -7.58 -2.75 -8.36
N MET A 181 -7.16 -1.53 -8.68
CA MET A 181 -6.16 -1.26 -9.72
C MET A 181 -4.80 -1.90 -9.37
N LEU A 182 -4.34 -1.79 -8.11
CA LEU A 182 -3.11 -2.43 -7.65
C LEU A 182 -3.21 -3.96 -7.72
N SER A 183 -4.35 -4.55 -7.30
CA SER A 183 -4.59 -5.99 -7.40
C SER A 183 -4.66 -6.48 -8.85
N MET A 184 -5.15 -5.68 -9.77
CA MET A 184 -5.12 -6.02 -11.20
C MET A 184 -3.69 -6.06 -11.75
N ARG A 185 -2.79 -5.20 -11.25
CA ARG A 185 -1.37 -5.17 -11.66
C ARG A 185 -0.56 -6.28 -11.02
N PHE A 186 -0.67 -6.44 -9.70
CA PHE A 186 0.21 -7.33 -8.92
C PHE A 186 -0.44 -8.68 -8.58
N GLY A 187 -1.76 -8.79 -8.69
CA GLY A 187 -2.50 -9.93 -8.15
C GLY A 187 -2.68 -9.81 -6.64
N GLY A 188 -2.66 -10.94 -5.96
CA GLY A 188 -2.62 -11.03 -4.51
C GLY A 188 -1.20 -11.22 -3.97
N ALA A 189 -1.10 -11.36 -2.65
CA ALA A 189 0.18 -11.60 -1.97
C ALA A 189 0.85 -12.90 -2.47
N ARG A 190 0.07 -13.93 -2.75
CA ARG A 190 0.58 -15.20 -3.31
C ARG A 190 1.31 -14.97 -4.63
N GLU A 191 0.72 -14.24 -5.57
CA GLU A 191 1.33 -14.01 -6.88
C GLU A 191 2.60 -13.15 -6.80
N VAL A 192 2.60 -12.15 -5.92
CA VAL A 192 3.81 -11.36 -5.62
C VAL A 192 4.93 -12.27 -5.11
N ASN A 193 4.61 -13.21 -4.23
CA ASN A 193 5.59 -14.12 -3.64
C ASN A 193 6.12 -15.13 -4.66
N GLU A 194 5.25 -15.72 -5.48
CA GLU A 194 5.59 -16.73 -6.49
C GLU A 194 6.31 -16.15 -7.72
N SER A 195 6.17 -14.85 -8.00
CA SER A 195 6.82 -14.24 -9.15
C SER A 195 8.34 -14.26 -9.04
N SER A 196 9.00 -14.62 -10.13
CA SER A 196 10.45 -14.54 -10.29
C SER A 196 10.92 -13.19 -10.84
N ASN A 197 10.00 -12.28 -11.20
CA ASN A 197 10.35 -10.97 -11.71
C ASN A 197 10.50 -9.96 -10.58
N VAL A 198 11.60 -9.21 -10.59
CA VAL A 198 11.87 -8.13 -9.64
C VAL A 198 10.75 -7.09 -9.61
N ILE A 199 10.24 -6.68 -10.79
CA ILE A 199 9.19 -5.64 -10.91
C ILE A 199 7.83 -6.03 -10.34
N ASP A 200 7.63 -7.30 -10.01
CA ASP A 200 6.40 -7.81 -9.37
C ASP A 200 6.56 -7.91 -7.85
N LYS A 201 7.77 -7.74 -7.31
CA LYS A 201 7.99 -7.72 -5.86
C LYS A 201 7.43 -6.44 -5.27
N LEU A 202 6.66 -6.59 -4.21
CA LEU A 202 5.93 -5.53 -3.53
C LEU A 202 6.13 -5.62 -2.02
N ALA A 203 6.25 -4.49 -1.37
CA ALA A 203 6.12 -4.36 0.07
C ALA A 203 5.13 -3.26 0.42
N ASN A 204 4.63 -3.32 1.64
CA ASN A 204 3.81 -2.29 2.26
C ASN A 204 4.63 -1.59 3.34
N GLY A 205 5.00 -0.33 3.12
CA GLY A 205 5.81 0.47 4.04
C GLY A 205 5.21 0.67 5.43
N GLN A 206 3.92 0.31 5.60
CA GLN A 206 3.25 0.36 6.89
C GLN A 206 3.76 -0.71 7.88
N TYR A 207 4.35 -1.81 7.36
CA TYR A 207 5.01 -2.82 8.18
C TYR A 207 5.98 -3.65 7.34
N MET A 208 7.26 -3.53 7.64
CA MET A 208 8.35 -4.25 7.01
C MET A 208 9.27 -4.82 8.10
N LEU A 209 9.25 -6.15 8.29
CA LEU A 209 10.12 -6.87 9.23
C LEU A 209 11.21 -7.61 8.45
N LEU A 210 12.47 -7.43 8.84
CA LEU A 210 13.59 -8.08 8.16
C LEU A 210 14.75 -8.36 9.11
N THR A 211 15.63 -9.28 8.69
CA THR A 211 16.86 -9.54 9.41
C THR A 211 17.83 -8.35 9.24
N ARG A 212 18.55 -7.99 10.29
CA ARG A 212 19.59 -6.94 10.22
C ARG A 212 20.63 -7.29 9.15
N ALA A 213 21.03 -8.54 9.08
CA ALA A 213 22.02 -8.98 8.08
C ALA A 213 21.56 -8.71 6.65
N ALA A 214 20.30 -8.99 6.31
CA ALA A 214 19.77 -8.71 4.98
C ALA A 214 19.64 -7.20 4.72
N TYR A 215 19.26 -6.41 5.73
CA TYR A 215 19.20 -4.96 5.63
C TYR A 215 20.59 -4.35 5.34
N ASP A 216 21.60 -4.75 6.09
CA ASP A 216 22.96 -4.23 5.96
C ASP A 216 23.58 -4.63 4.61
N GLU A 217 23.39 -5.88 4.18
CA GLU A 217 23.92 -6.41 2.92
C GLU A 217 23.41 -5.64 1.68
N VAL A 218 22.13 -5.23 1.69
CA VAL A 218 21.57 -4.45 0.56
C VAL A 218 21.85 -2.96 0.66
N GLY A 219 22.52 -2.49 1.72
CA GLY A 219 22.82 -1.09 2.00
C GLY A 219 21.62 -0.31 2.57
N GLY A 220 20.63 -1.02 3.12
CA GLY A 220 19.49 -0.47 3.83
C GLY A 220 18.77 0.67 3.10
N HIS A 221 18.23 1.61 3.85
CA HIS A 221 17.54 2.78 3.28
C HIS A 221 18.47 3.75 2.53
N ALA A 222 19.78 3.67 2.73
CA ALA A 222 20.73 4.46 1.95
C ALA A 222 20.72 4.06 0.47
N SER A 223 20.49 2.80 0.17
CA SER A 223 20.42 2.28 -1.19
C SER A 223 19.16 2.71 -1.97
N VAL A 224 18.15 3.22 -1.26
CA VAL A 224 16.86 3.69 -1.81
C VAL A 224 16.54 5.12 -1.39
N ARG A 225 17.56 5.90 -1.03
CA ARG A 225 17.45 7.22 -0.39
C ARG A 225 16.63 8.25 -1.16
N ASP A 226 16.59 8.15 -2.49
CA ASP A 226 15.95 9.06 -3.43
C ASP A 226 14.67 8.47 -4.07
N GLN A 227 14.17 7.34 -3.54
CA GLN A 227 13.01 6.65 -4.09
C GLN A 227 11.72 7.09 -3.40
N VAL A 228 10.70 7.47 -4.17
CA VAL A 228 9.39 7.87 -3.64
C VAL A 228 8.63 6.70 -3.01
N ALA A 229 8.71 5.53 -3.65
CA ALA A 229 8.17 4.27 -3.16
C ALA A 229 9.34 3.43 -2.62
N GLU A 230 9.85 3.82 -1.47
CA GLU A 230 11.04 3.23 -0.85
C GLU A 230 10.81 1.78 -0.42
N ASP A 231 9.60 1.45 0.01
CA ASP A 231 9.14 0.12 0.39
C ASP A 231 9.21 -0.85 -0.78
N LEU A 232 8.64 -0.47 -1.91
CA LEU A 232 8.72 -1.21 -3.17
C LEU A 232 10.19 -1.35 -3.63
N ALA A 233 10.96 -0.26 -3.52
CA ALA A 233 12.37 -0.24 -3.92
C ALA A 233 13.22 -1.17 -3.07
N LEU A 234 13.01 -1.17 -1.75
CA LEU A 234 13.75 -2.02 -0.81
C LEU A 234 13.40 -3.50 -1.01
N ALA A 235 12.11 -3.83 -1.19
CA ALA A 235 11.68 -5.21 -1.46
C ALA A 235 12.30 -5.76 -2.76
N GLN A 236 12.30 -4.96 -3.83
CA GLN A 236 12.91 -5.34 -5.10
C GLN A 236 14.42 -5.54 -4.95
N ARG A 237 15.10 -4.63 -4.25
CA ARG A 237 16.53 -4.72 -4.00
C ARG A 237 16.90 -5.94 -3.16
N LEU A 238 16.14 -6.26 -2.11
CA LEU A 238 16.32 -7.49 -1.35
C LEU A 238 16.21 -8.73 -2.25
N PHE A 239 15.19 -8.77 -3.09
CA PHE A 239 15.00 -9.88 -4.02
C PHE A 239 16.13 -10.00 -5.05
N GLU A 240 16.62 -8.87 -5.61
CA GLU A 240 17.79 -8.84 -6.51
C GLU A 240 19.08 -9.40 -5.88
N HIS A 241 19.22 -9.26 -4.55
CA HIS A 241 20.34 -9.82 -3.79
C HIS A 241 20.06 -11.25 -3.29
N GLY A 242 19.06 -11.93 -3.87
CA GLY A 242 18.75 -13.33 -3.55
C GLY A 242 18.12 -13.54 -2.18
N LYS A 243 17.60 -12.46 -1.53
CA LYS A 243 16.93 -12.57 -0.24
C LYS A 243 15.54 -13.16 -0.39
N ARG A 244 15.12 -13.95 0.59
CA ARG A 244 13.80 -14.56 0.64
C ARG A 244 12.79 -13.56 1.19
N THR A 245 11.99 -12.98 0.29
CA THR A 245 11.01 -11.94 0.62
C THR A 245 9.59 -12.51 0.56
N GLU A 246 8.73 -12.10 1.48
CA GLU A 246 7.33 -12.50 1.49
C GLU A 246 6.40 -11.34 1.83
N LEU A 247 5.30 -11.23 1.09
CA LEU A 247 4.16 -10.37 1.37
C LEU A 247 3.05 -11.21 1.97
N VAL A 248 2.40 -10.77 3.06
CA VAL A 248 1.40 -11.54 3.78
C VAL A 248 0.22 -10.68 4.21
N GLU A 249 -0.99 -11.23 4.17
CA GLU A 249 -2.19 -10.59 4.70
C GLU A 249 -2.16 -10.58 6.24
N GLY A 250 -2.44 -9.41 6.84
CA GLY A 250 -2.49 -9.27 8.30
C GLY A 250 -3.56 -8.28 8.74
N ARG A 251 -4.72 -8.29 8.07
CA ARG A 251 -5.81 -7.30 8.27
C ARG A 251 -6.38 -7.31 9.69
N ASN A 252 -6.28 -8.43 10.41
CA ASN A 252 -6.72 -8.55 11.79
C ASN A 252 -5.70 -8.04 12.81
N TYR A 253 -4.45 -7.80 12.37
CA TYR A 253 -3.34 -7.45 13.25
C TYR A 253 -2.73 -6.07 12.98
N LEU A 254 -2.88 -5.54 11.76
CA LEU A 254 -2.37 -4.24 11.38
C LEU A 254 -3.50 -3.41 10.79
N SER A 255 -3.62 -2.16 11.23
CA SER A 255 -4.52 -1.20 10.60
C SER A 255 -3.89 0.17 10.47
N THR A 256 -4.31 0.92 9.46
CA THR A 256 -3.89 2.30 9.24
C THR A 256 -5.02 3.12 8.62
N ARG A 257 -5.00 4.42 8.86
CA ARG A 257 -5.84 5.40 8.20
C ARG A 257 -4.99 6.41 7.46
N MET A 258 -4.69 6.11 6.19
CA MET A 258 -3.77 6.91 5.37
C MET A 258 -4.24 8.35 5.12
N TYR A 259 -5.55 8.57 4.99
CA TYR A 259 -6.12 9.86 4.59
C TYR A 259 -7.36 10.19 5.42
N THR A 260 -7.50 11.46 5.81
CA THR A 260 -8.63 11.94 6.62
C THR A 260 -9.54 12.89 5.88
N SER A 261 -9.14 13.35 4.69
CA SER A 261 -9.90 14.29 3.86
C SER A 261 -9.72 13.99 2.37
N PHE A 262 -10.63 14.52 1.53
CA PHE A 262 -10.52 14.44 0.08
C PHE A 262 -9.19 15.02 -0.43
N GLY A 263 -8.79 16.18 0.09
CA GLY A 263 -7.54 16.84 -0.33
C GLY A 263 -6.29 16.02 -0.02
N THR A 264 -6.19 15.43 1.18
CA THR A 264 -5.07 14.57 1.57
C THR A 264 -5.03 13.29 0.75
N LEU A 265 -6.20 12.69 0.48
CA LEU A 265 -6.35 11.50 -0.35
C LEU A 265 -5.87 11.75 -1.79
N VAL A 266 -6.31 12.83 -2.42
CA VAL A 266 -5.89 13.19 -3.79
C VAL A 266 -4.39 13.42 -3.85
N ARG A 267 -3.82 14.23 -2.94
CA ARG A 267 -2.36 14.50 -2.93
C ARG A 267 -1.55 13.24 -2.69
N GLY A 268 -1.97 12.38 -1.76
CA GLY A 268 -1.25 11.15 -1.45
C GLY A 268 -1.26 10.14 -2.60
N TRP A 269 -2.42 9.89 -3.21
CA TRP A 269 -2.50 8.98 -4.34
C TRP A 269 -1.82 9.53 -5.61
N MET A 270 -1.85 10.84 -5.86
CA MET A 270 -1.06 11.46 -6.93
C MET A 270 0.43 11.13 -6.80
N LYS A 271 0.96 11.16 -5.56
CA LYS A 271 2.36 10.80 -5.29
C LYS A 271 2.62 9.32 -5.58
N ASN A 272 1.81 8.44 -5.00
CA ASN A 272 2.09 7.01 -4.95
C ASN A 272 1.82 6.30 -6.28
N ILE A 273 0.74 6.65 -7.01
CA ILE A 273 0.33 5.96 -8.25
C ILE A 273 1.39 6.11 -9.34
N TYR A 274 1.89 7.33 -9.58
CA TYR A 274 2.84 7.56 -10.65
C TYR A 274 4.22 6.98 -10.32
N ALA A 275 4.74 7.23 -9.13
CA ALA A 275 6.05 6.74 -8.71
C ALA A 275 6.10 5.21 -8.65
N GLY A 276 5.10 4.58 -8.01
CA GLY A 276 4.98 3.12 -7.99
C GLY A 276 4.78 2.53 -9.39
N GLY A 277 3.96 3.19 -10.22
CA GLY A 277 3.73 2.77 -11.61
C GLY A 277 4.99 2.79 -12.47
N VAL A 278 5.80 3.84 -12.38
CA VAL A 278 7.07 3.93 -13.14
C VAL A 278 8.03 2.80 -12.76
N ARG A 279 8.11 2.49 -11.46
CA ARG A 279 9.00 1.43 -10.96
C ARG A 279 8.49 0.03 -11.31
N ALA A 280 7.19 -0.18 -11.31
CA ALA A 280 6.55 -1.47 -11.64
C ALA A 280 6.20 -1.62 -13.13
N ALA A 281 6.62 -0.68 -14.00
CA ALA A 281 6.31 -0.74 -15.43
C ALA A 281 7.09 -1.87 -16.11
N PRO A 282 6.42 -2.84 -16.75
CA PRO A 282 7.09 -3.88 -17.53
C PRO A 282 7.70 -3.30 -18.81
N PHE A 283 8.56 -4.05 -19.47
CA PHE A 283 9.15 -3.70 -20.77
C PHE A 283 9.98 -2.40 -20.77
N GLY A 284 10.54 -2.02 -19.63
CA GLY A 284 11.50 -0.91 -19.51
C GLY A 284 10.95 0.44 -19.96
N TRP A 285 11.62 1.11 -20.91
CA TRP A 285 11.22 2.45 -21.37
C TRP A 285 9.87 2.45 -22.10
N ILE A 286 9.51 1.38 -22.84
CA ILE A 286 8.22 1.26 -23.55
C ILE A 286 7.09 1.24 -22.55
N GLY A 287 7.18 0.41 -21.50
CA GLY A 287 6.17 0.35 -20.45
C GLY A 287 6.02 1.68 -19.71
N ARG A 288 7.13 2.39 -19.46
CA ARG A 288 7.09 3.72 -18.86
C ARG A 288 6.41 4.76 -19.78
N ALA A 289 6.67 4.71 -21.09
CA ALA A 289 6.02 5.60 -22.06
C ALA A 289 4.49 5.34 -22.14
N LEU A 290 4.08 4.07 -22.06
CA LEU A 290 2.67 3.67 -22.10
C LEU A 290 1.97 3.72 -20.75
N LEU A 291 2.70 3.97 -19.65
CA LEU A 291 2.17 3.96 -18.30
C LEU A 291 0.92 4.86 -18.12
N PRO A 292 0.87 6.10 -18.65
CA PRO A 292 -0.34 6.93 -18.51
C PRO A 292 -1.59 6.26 -19.08
N LEU A 293 -1.47 5.61 -20.24
CA LEU A 293 -2.57 4.89 -20.87
C LEU A 293 -2.95 3.64 -20.06
N ALA A 294 -1.96 2.90 -19.57
CA ALA A 294 -2.18 1.71 -18.75
C ALA A 294 -2.91 2.04 -17.45
N LEU A 295 -2.52 3.12 -16.76
CA LEU A 295 -3.17 3.57 -15.53
C LEU A 295 -4.61 4.05 -15.78
N LEU A 296 -4.87 4.74 -16.89
CA LEU A 296 -6.21 5.22 -17.24
C LEU A 296 -7.12 4.12 -17.79
N ALA A 297 -6.58 3.00 -18.27
CA ALA A 297 -7.36 1.93 -18.88
C ALA A 297 -8.49 1.40 -17.98
N GLY A 298 -8.21 1.17 -16.69
CA GLY A 298 -9.20 0.68 -15.73
C GLY A 298 -10.36 1.66 -15.49
N PRO A 299 -10.10 2.92 -15.07
CA PRO A 299 -11.15 3.93 -14.93
C PRO A 299 -11.95 4.15 -16.22
N VAL A 300 -11.28 4.25 -17.38
CA VAL A 300 -11.96 4.44 -18.67
C VAL A 300 -12.82 3.23 -19.03
N ALA A 301 -12.29 2.00 -18.91
CA ALA A 301 -13.05 0.78 -19.16
C ALA A 301 -14.28 0.67 -18.25
N SER A 302 -14.22 1.18 -17.03
CA SER A 302 -15.38 1.23 -16.12
C SER A 302 -16.44 2.24 -16.57
N LEU A 303 -16.05 3.34 -17.23
CA LEU A 303 -16.96 4.42 -17.63
C LEU A 303 -17.58 4.20 -19.01
N VAL A 304 -16.86 3.58 -19.95
CA VAL A 304 -17.31 3.39 -21.34
C VAL A 304 -18.69 2.71 -21.45
N PRO A 305 -19.00 1.63 -20.69
CA PRO A 305 -20.31 1.00 -20.79
C PRO A 305 -21.48 1.94 -20.49
N ILE A 306 -21.37 2.74 -19.42
CA ILE A 306 -22.44 3.66 -19.03
C ILE A 306 -22.58 4.83 -20.01
N VAL A 307 -21.47 5.31 -20.58
CA VAL A 307 -21.49 6.34 -21.62
C VAL A 307 -22.21 5.84 -22.85
N VAL A 308 -21.88 4.62 -23.34
CA VAL A 308 -22.54 4.01 -24.49
C VAL A 308 -24.03 3.74 -24.21
N LEU A 309 -24.37 3.35 -22.97
CA LEU A 309 -25.77 3.16 -22.55
C LEU A 309 -26.57 4.49 -22.62
N ILE A 310 -25.96 5.59 -22.17
CA ILE A 310 -26.57 6.93 -22.27
C ILE A 310 -26.75 7.31 -23.75
N LEU A 311 -25.74 7.15 -24.60
CA LEU A 311 -25.84 7.42 -26.02
C LEU A 311 -26.92 6.57 -26.70
N ALA A 312 -27.08 5.32 -26.27
CA ALA A 312 -28.15 4.43 -26.74
C ALA A 312 -29.54 4.93 -26.37
N ALA A 313 -29.72 5.50 -25.18
CA ALA A 313 -30.99 6.08 -24.75
C ALA A 313 -31.41 7.30 -25.62
N PHE A 314 -30.43 8.00 -26.19
CA PHE A 314 -30.68 9.09 -27.16
C PHE A 314 -30.76 8.61 -28.62
N GLY A 315 -30.73 7.29 -28.88
CA GLY A 315 -30.81 6.74 -30.23
C GLY A 315 -29.54 6.94 -31.09
N LEU A 316 -28.42 7.31 -30.45
CA LEU A 316 -27.16 7.66 -31.13
C LEU A 316 -26.30 6.45 -31.49
N VAL A 317 -26.69 5.23 -31.06
CA VAL A 317 -25.97 3.99 -31.34
C VAL A 317 -26.95 2.88 -31.81
N THR A 318 -26.39 1.85 -32.46
CA THR A 318 -27.18 0.72 -32.96
C THR A 318 -27.66 -0.19 -31.82
N LYS A 319 -28.68 -1.02 -32.11
CA LYS A 319 -29.21 -2.03 -31.14
C LYS A 319 -28.13 -3.01 -30.66
N ALA A 320 -27.08 -3.27 -31.46
CA ALA A 320 -25.98 -4.12 -31.06
C ALA A 320 -25.15 -3.46 -29.91
N TRP A 321 -24.90 -2.16 -30.02
CA TRP A 321 -24.22 -1.38 -28.98
C TRP A 321 -25.07 -1.18 -27.70
N LEU A 322 -26.40 -1.08 -27.88
CA LEU A 322 -27.31 -1.07 -26.73
C LEU A 322 -27.20 -2.39 -25.95
N ALA A 323 -27.29 -3.54 -26.63
CA ALA A 323 -27.17 -4.85 -26.00
C ALA A 323 -25.78 -5.00 -25.30
N TRP A 324 -24.70 -4.59 -25.96
CA TRP A 324 -23.36 -4.59 -25.39
C TRP A 324 -23.27 -3.71 -24.14
N SER A 325 -23.79 -2.49 -24.17
CA SER A 325 -23.70 -1.56 -23.05
C SER A 325 -24.49 -2.05 -21.83
N ILE A 326 -25.63 -2.70 -22.03
CA ILE A 326 -26.40 -3.30 -20.92
C ILE A 326 -25.58 -4.41 -20.26
N ILE A 327 -25.04 -5.36 -21.05
CA ILE A 327 -24.26 -6.49 -20.54
C ILE A 327 -23.04 -6.00 -19.78
N THR A 328 -22.29 -5.08 -20.36
CA THR A 328 -21.03 -4.58 -19.75
C THR A 328 -21.28 -3.66 -18.55
N THR A 329 -22.36 -2.86 -18.54
CA THR A 329 -22.73 -2.06 -17.37
C THR A 329 -23.10 -2.95 -16.18
N VAL A 330 -23.88 -4.01 -16.42
CA VAL A 330 -24.23 -4.98 -15.37
C VAL A 330 -22.97 -5.71 -14.87
N ALA A 331 -22.11 -6.17 -15.77
CA ALA A 331 -20.86 -6.84 -15.40
C ALA A 331 -19.94 -5.90 -14.57
N THR A 332 -19.79 -4.65 -14.98
CA THR A 332 -19.02 -3.63 -14.27
C THR A 332 -19.62 -3.34 -12.90
N PHE A 333 -20.94 -3.24 -12.80
CA PHE A 333 -21.62 -3.04 -11.52
C PHE A 333 -21.37 -4.23 -10.56
N ILE A 334 -21.50 -5.47 -11.04
CA ILE A 334 -21.22 -6.68 -10.26
C ILE A 334 -19.74 -6.68 -9.80
N TRP A 335 -18.81 -6.33 -10.67
CA TRP A 335 -17.39 -6.18 -10.31
C TRP A 335 -17.21 -5.20 -9.15
N TRP A 336 -17.78 -4.01 -9.22
CA TRP A 336 -17.65 -3.02 -8.16
C TRP A 336 -18.35 -3.43 -6.87
N VAL A 337 -19.48 -4.15 -6.95
CA VAL A 337 -20.08 -4.78 -5.74
C VAL A 337 -19.07 -5.71 -5.09
N GLN A 338 -18.38 -6.57 -5.85
CA GLN A 338 -17.39 -7.50 -5.32
C GLN A 338 -16.19 -6.77 -4.69
N VAL A 339 -15.72 -5.68 -5.30
CA VAL A 339 -14.62 -4.85 -4.78
C VAL A 339 -15.03 -4.20 -3.45
N TYR A 340 -16.20 -3.56 -3.40
CA TYR A 340 -16.64 -2.87 -2.19
C TYR A 340 -17.04 -3.83 -1.05
N VAL A 341 -17.57 -5.01 -1.34
CA VAL A 341 -17.86 -6.05 -0.33
C VAL A 341 -16.56 -6.54 0.33
N ARG A 342 -15.47 -6.65 -0.42
CA ARG A 342 -14.16 -7.06 0.11
C ARG A 342 -13.43 -5.96 0.86
N ALA A 343 -13.88 -4.71 0.75
CA ALA A 343 -13.35 -3.61 1.56
C ALA A 343 -13.90 -3.72 3.00
N PRO A 344 -13.08 -4.06 4.01
CA PRO A 344 -13.56 -4.52 5.34
C PRO A 344 -14.49 -3.53 6.04
N VAL A 345 -14.33 -2.24 5.74
CA VAL A 345 -15.01 -1.13 6.45
C VAL A 345 -16.32 -0.73 5.78
N VAL A 346 -16.61 -1.22 4.57
CA VAL A 346 -17.80 -0.80 3.83
C VAL A 346 -19.04 -1.61 4.23
N GLY A 347 -18.90 -2.90 4.42
CA GLY A 347 -19.98 -3.84 4.72
C GLY A 347 -20.97 -4.05 3.55
N PRO A 348 -21.72 -5.17 3.52
CA PRO A 348 -22.54 -5.54 2.35
C PRO A 348 -23.61 -4.51 1.96
N ALA A 349 -24.33 -3.94 2.92
CA ALA A 349 -25.40 -2.98 2.64
C ALA A 349 -24.88 -1.65 2.06
N ARG A 350 -23.69 -1.21 2.46
CA ARG A 350 -23.05 -0.01 1.93
C ARG A 350 -22.36 -0.27 0.60
N ALA A 351 -21.85 -1.50 0.38
CA ALA A 351 -21.20 -1.90 -0.84
C ALA A 351 -22.06 -1.66 -2.08
N LEU A 352 -23.35 -2.00 -2.02
CA LEU A 352 -24.30 -1.74 -3.11
C LEU A 352 -24.43 -0.25 -3.43
N ARG A 353 -24.47 0.61 -2.40
CA ARG A 353 -24.56 2.06 -2.59
C ARG A 353 -23.30 2.63 -3.24
N PHE A 354 -22.12 2.22 -2.79
CA PHE A 354 -20.85 2.66 -3.39
C PHE A 354 -20.66 2.07 -4.79
N ALA A 355 -21.07 0.83 -5.02
CA ALA A 355 -21.09 0.25 -6.35
C ALA A 355 -22.01 1.01 -7.32
N ALA A 356 -23.18 1.48 -6.86
CA ALA A 356 -24.08 2.27 -7.71
C ALA A 356 -23.48 3.61 -8.15
N ILE A 357 -22.61 4.19 -7.35
CA ILE A 357 -21.93 5.46 -7.64
C ILE A 357 -20.46 5.27 -8.08
N TYR A 358 -20.06 4.05 -8.47
CA TYR A 358 -18.70 3.79 -8.95
C TYR A 358 -18.23 4.74 -10.06
N PRO A 359 -19.10 5.24 -10.97
CA PRO A 359 -18.64 6.14 -12.03
C PRO A 359 -18.03 7.43 -11.48
N LEU A 360 -18.57 7.97 -10.39
CA LEU A 360 -17.99 9.13 -9.71
C LEU A 360 -16.57 8.80 -9.17
N GLY A 361 -16.40 7.65 -8.55
CA GLY A 361 -15.09 7.20 -8.08
C GLY A 361 -14.09 7.01 -9.23
N SER A 362 -14.52 6.41 -10.34
CA SER A 362 -13.67 6.21 -11.53
C SER A 362 -13.28 7.53 -12.20
N LEU A 363 -14.18 8.53 -12.24
CA LEU A 363 -13.86 9.88 -12.71
C LEU A 363 -12.82 10.56 -11.83
N ILE A 364 -12.97 10.47 -10.50
CA ILE A 364 -12.01 11.05 -9.56
C ILE A 364 -10.66 10.31 -9.64
N LEU A 365 -10.66 8.98 -9.76
CA LEU A 365 -9.44 8.23 -9.94
C LEU A 365 -8.73 8.60 -11.25
N ALA A 366 -9.46 8.75 -12.35
CA ALA A 366 -8.91 9.24 -13.61
C ALA A 366 -8.31 10.65 -13.45
N TYR A 367 -9.01 11.57 -12.74
CA TYR A 367 -8.50 12.88 -12.41
C TYR A 367 -7.19 12.82 -11.61
N ILE A 368 -7.12 11.95 -10.58
CA ILE A 368 -5.90 11.75 -9.78
C ILE A 368 -4.75 11.26 -10.67
N ILE A 369 -5.00 10.29 -11.55
CA ILE A 369 -3.99 9.74 -12.46
C ILE A 369 -3.49 10.81 -13.44
N VAL A 370 -4.38 11.56 -14.08
CA VAL A 370 -4.00 12.64 -15.01
C VAL A 370 -3.13 13.68 -14.30
N ARG A 371 -3.54 14.10 -13.11
CA ARG A 371 -2.77 15.04 -12.30
C ARG A 371 -1.41 14.48 -11.89
N ALA A 372 -1.34 13.19 -11.54
CA ALA A 372 -0.09 12.50 -11.20
C ALA A 372 0.87 12.46 -12.39
N VAL A 373 0.37 12.13 -13.59
CA VAL A 373 1.15 12.11 -14.83
C VAL A 373 1.68 13.51 -15.21
N ILE A 374 0.82 14.54 -15.13
CA ILE A 374 1.22 15.94 -15.43
C ILE A 374 2.29 16.42 -14.44
N ARG A 375 2.15 16.08 -13.15
CA ARG A 375 3.13 16.45 -12.12
C ARG A 375 4.47 15.73 -12.31
N GLY A 376 4.45 14.52 -12.87
CA GLY A 376 5.62 13.72 -13.18
C GLY A 376 6.46 13.38 -11.93
N ARG A 377 7.78 13.66 -12.00
CA ARG A 377 8.74 13.33 -10.93
C ARG A 377 8.75 14.27 -9.73
N ARG A 378 8.00 15.38 -9.77
CA ARG A 378 7.92 16.30 -8.63
C ARG A 378 6.99 15.73 -7.57
N VAL A 379 7.51 15.51 -6.37
CA VAL A 379 6.78 14.92 -5.26
C VAL A 379 6.85 15.82 -4.05
N GLU A 380 5.72 16.03 -3.40
CA GLU A 380 5.64 16.70 -2.12
C GLU A 380 5.33 15.68 -1.02
N TRP A 381 6.13 15.70 0.06
CA TRP A 381 5.89 14.88 1.23
C TRP A 381 5.99 15.73 2.50
N ARG A 382 4.88 15.82 3.25
CA ARG A 382 4.83 16.55 4.53
C ARG A 382 5.45 17.95 4.48
N GLY A 383 5.15 18.72 3.39
CA GLY A 383 5.61 20.10 3.22
C GLY A 383 7.03 20.27 2.64
N ARG A 384 7.69 19.17 2.25
CA ARG A 384 8.94 19.19 1.47
C ARG A 384 8.71 18.77 0.04
N GLU A 385 9.31 19.48 -0.91
CA GLU A 385 9.32 19.10 -2.32
C GLU A 385 10.59 18.33 -2.67
N TYR A 386 10.41 17.26 -3.46
CA TYR A 386 11.48 16.40 -3.95
C TYR A 386 11.34 16.19 -5.46
N VAL A 387 12.46 15.91 -6.13
CA VAL A 387 12.46 15.42 -7.50
C VAL A 387 12.92 13.96 -7.45
N ALA A 388 12.04 13.03 -7.81
CA ALA A 388 12.35 11.61 -7.86
C ALA A 388 13.40 11.32 -8.94
N GLY A 389 14.37 10.46 -8.62
CA GLY A 389 15.43 10.03 -9.51
C GLY A 389 14.96 9.18 -10.70
#